data_7ead4478f21c17ee95dd8a75de0f3682
#
_entry.id   7ead4478f21c17ee95dd8a75de0f3682
#
_cell.length_a   1.000
_cell.length_b   1.000
_cell.length_c   1.000
_cell.angle_alpha   90.00
_cell.angle_beta   90.00
_cell.angle_gamma   90.00
#
_symmetry.space_group_name_H-M   'P 1'
#
loop_
_entity.id
_entity.type
_entity.pdbx_description
1 polymer ?
#
loop_
_entity_poly.entity_id
_entity_poly.type
_entity_poly.pdbx_seq_one_letter_code
_entity_poly.pdbx_strand_id
1 'polypeptide(L)'
;LDDALATADLLHLLIERAAGLGVLGLDDLVALSKLAGHPQAAKLKMTADLPRTPGVYMFRGQRNDVLYVGKATNLRQRVRSYFGSDDRRKVGPMLRETQSVTHLDLPDVLTAEVIESRLIARLLPRYNRAGTRVDMYCYVRLDVDTPWPRLSVVKNPSRTGVHLGPLPSRSMATLVIEAIHTAVPLRRCSARLGRNHRADPDAAVCSAAQLGVALCPSSGTADPAEYAVAVEHARAALTGRPHGVATLLHDRMMRLAHEQRFEEAAATRDRLGAHLGAVRRHVHVDALRSAGTAELSFGDSPSIIDRGRLIDAARSGEVGRARPVPPPDTSDSPVLA
;
A
#
# COMPACT_ATOMS: atom_id res chain seq x y z
N LEU A 1 -18.11 61.23 9.35
CA LEU A 1 -18.88 60.45 8.41
C LEU A 1 -17.99 60.03 7.20
N ASP A 2 -17.20 60.96 6.67
CA ASP A 2 -16.35 60.75 5.47
C ASP A 2 -15.26 59.67 5.71
N ASP A 3 -14.62 59.65 6.89
CA ASP A 3 -13.65 58.62 7.27
C ASP A 3 -14.26 57.22 7.33
N ALA A 4 -15.50 57.11 7.80
CA ALA A 4 -16.19 55.83 7.85
C ALA A 4 -16.56 55.31 6.46
N LEU A 5 -16.96 56.21 5.56
CA LEU A 5 -17.23 55.87 4.17
C LEU A 5 -15.94 55.47 3.42
N ALA A 6 -14.87 56.24 3.60
CA ALA A 6 -13.56 55.92 3.00
C ALA A 6 -13.02 54.56 3.50
N THR A 7 -13.25 54.23 4.78
CA THR A 7 -12.86 52.91 5.34
C THR A 7 -13.70 51.80 4.73
N ALA A 8 -15.00 51.99 4.52
CA ALA A 8 -15.87 51.04 3.87
C ALA A 8 -15.49 50.77 2.41
N ASP A 9 -15.18 51.87 1.68
CA ASP A 9 -14.73 51.76 0.29
C ASP A 9 -13.40 51.01 0.18
N LEU A 10 -12.44 51.32 1.05
CA LEU A 10 -11.18 50.57 1.12
C LEU A 10 -11.40 49.11 1.43
N LEU A 11 -12.30 48.75 2.38
CA LEU A 11 -12.64 47.37 2.69
C LEU A 11 -13.24 46.66 1.48
N HIS A 12 -14.15 47.31 0.74
CA HIS A 12 -14.73 46.73 -0.46
C HIS A 12 -13.67 46.45 -1.53
N LEU A 13 -12.77 47.39 -1.79
CA LEU A 13 -11.65 47.20 -2.72
C LEU A 13 -10.73 46.03 -2.30
N LEU A 14 -10.46 45.91 -1.01
CA LEU A 14 -9.64 44.79 -0.50
C LEU A 14 -10.37 43.43 -0.64
N ILE A 15 -11.68 43.38 -0.41
CA ILE A 15 -12.50 42.20 -0.61
C ILE A 15 -12.53 41.80 -2.10
N GLU A 16 -12.74 42.75 -3.01
CA GLU A 16 -12.69 42.50 -4.46
C GLU A 16 -11.33 41.96 -4.90
N ARG A 17 -10.25 42.54 -4.38
CA ARG A 17 -8.89 42.10 -4.67
C ARG A 17 -8.65 40.68 -4.12
N ALA A 18 -9.15 40.34 -2.95
CA ALA A 18 -9.11 39.01 -2.36
C ALA A 18 -9.93 38.01 -3.18
N ALA A 19 -11.11 38.42 -3.67
CA ALA A 19 -11.93 37.60 -4.57
C ALA A 19 -11.18 37.20 -5.85
N GLY A 20 -10.39 38.12 -6.42
CA GLY A 20 -9.49 37.86 -7.56
C GLY A 20 -8.41 36.80 -7.26
N LEU A 21 -8.13 36.53 -5.98
CA LEU A 21 -7.26 35.45 -5.51
C LEU A 21 -8.05 34.17 -5.13
N GLY A 22 -9.34 34.10 -5.44
CA GLY A 22 -10.20 32.96 -5.17
C GLY A 22 -10.71 32.87 -3.72
N VAL A 23 -10.79 33.99 -3.01
CA VAL A 23 -11.42 34.10 -1.68
C VAL A 23 -12.93 34.18 -1.87
N LEU A 24 -13.68 33.18 -1.37
CA LEU A 24 -15.14 33.12 -1.48
C LEU A 24 -15.87 33.25 -0.13
N GLY A 25 -15.14 33.43 0.95
CA GLY A 25 -15.71 33.57 2.29
C GLY A 25 -14.67 33.84 3.37
N LEU A 26 -15.12 33.94 4.62
CA LEU A 26 -14.30 34.31 5.75
C LEU A 26 -13.13 33.35 6.00
N ASP A 27 -13.37 32.04 5.89
CA ASP A 27 -12.33 31.01 6.06
C ASP A 27 -11.20 31.18 5.05
N ASP A 28 -11.55 31.47 3.79
CA ASP A 28 -10.58 31.72 2.74
C ASP A 28 -9.80 33.03 3.00
N LEU A 29 -10.48 34.05 3.53
CA LEU A 29 -9.87 35.33 3.87
C LEU A 29 -8.87 35.18 5.03
N VAL A 30 -9.23 34.49 6.08
CA VAL A 30 -8.33 34.18 7.21
C VAL A 30 -7.12 33.36 6.76
N ALA A 31 -7.32 32.41 5.85
CA ALA A 31 -6.24 31.61 5.28
C ALA A 31 -5.32 32.44 4.36
N LEU A 32 -5.83 33.48 3.71
CA LEU A 32 -5.11 34.28 2.72
C LEU A 32 -3.82 34.89 3.29
N SER A 33 -3.82 35.34 4.54
CA SER A 33 -2.65 35.95 5.19
C SER A 33 -1.44 34.98 5.21
N LYS A 34 -1.69 33.68 5.29
CA LYS A 34 -0.65 32.62 5.26
C LYS A 34 -0.25 32.20 3.84
N LEU A 35 -1.12 32.44 2.86
CA LEU A 35 -0.97 31.99 1.49
C LEU A 35 -0.39 33.09 0.57
N ALA A 36 -0.70 34.36 0.85
CA ALA A 36 -0.33 35.49 0.00
C ALA A 36 1.18 35.72 -0.11
N GLY A 37 1.96 35.31 0.90
CA GLY A 37 3.43 35.38 0.89
C GLY A 37 4.12 34.30 0.03
N HIS A 38 3.38 33.35 -0.49
CA HIS A 38 3.99 32.26 -1.28
C HIS A 38 4.42 32.76 -2.67
N PRO A 39 5.62 32.39 -3.21
CA PRO A 39 6.10 32.82 -4.52
C PRO A 39 5.16 32.50 -5.69
N GLN A 40 4.26 31.54 -5.52
CA GLN A 40 3.26 31.14 -6.51
C GLN A 40 1.83 31.55 -6.11
N ALA A 41 1.66 32.57 -5.25
CA ALA A 41 0.34 33.02 -4.77
C ALA A 41 -0.63 33.36 -5.91
N ALA A 42 -0.12 33.91 -7.04
CA ALA A 42 -0.93 34.20 -8.23
C ALA A 42 -1.67 32.94 -8.78
N LYS A 43 -1.18 31.75 -8.49
CA LYS A 43 -1.81 30.47 -8.90
C LYS A 43 -2.96 30.03 -7.97
N LEU A 44 -3.20 30.72 -6.85
CA LEU A 44 -4.34 30.45 -5.97
C LEU A 44 -5.68 30.55 -6.71
N LYS A 45 -5.78 31.39 -7.74
CA LYS A 45 -6.97 31.47 -8.61
C LYS A 45 -7.38 30.11 -9.21
N MET A 46 -6.44 29.17 -9.42
CA MET A 46 -6.74 27.82 -9.91
C MET A 46 -7.54 26.97 -8.92
N THR A 47 -7.68 27.43 -7.68
CA THR A 47 -8.43 26.77 -6.62
C THR A 47 -9.85 27.32 -6.44
N ALA A 48 -10.26 28.31 -7.24
CA ALA A 48 -11.53 29.02 -7.08
C ALA A 48 -12.73 28.06 -7.24
N ASP A 49 -12.68 27.18 -8.23
CA ASP A 49 -13.78 26.26 -8.58
C ASP A 49 -13.70 24.90 -7.86
N LEU A 50 -12.72 24.74 -6.95
CA LEU A 50 -12.60 23.48 -6.22
C LEU A 50 -13.68 23.38 -5.13
N PRO A 51 -14.44 22.25 -5.09
CA PRO A 51 -15.45 22.03 -4.08
C PRO A 51 -14.83 21.74 -2.69
N ARG A 52 -15.66 21.83 -1.66
CA ARG A 52 -15.26 21.50 -0.25
C ARG A 52 -15.62 20.07 0.13
N THR A 53 -15.73 19.20 -0.86
CA THR A 53 -16.11 17.79 -0.73
C THR A 53 -14.91 16.85 -0.80
N PRO A 54 -15.07 15.58 -0.42
CA PRO A 54 -14.06 14.56 -0.65
C PRO A 54 -13.77 14.36 -2.13
N GLY A 55 -12.54 13.93 -2.46
CA GLY A 55 -12.21 13.64 -3.85
C GLY A 55 -10.72 13.52 -4.13
N VAL A 56 -10.42 13.44 -5.42
CA VAL A 56 -9.06 13.37 -5.96
C VAL A 56 -8.77 14.61 -6.78
N TYR A 57 -7.60 15.21 -6.58
CA TYR A 57 -7.12 16.35 -7.36
C TYR A 57 -5.84 15.98 -8.12
N MET A 58 -5.64 16.65 -9.25
CA MET A 58 -4.49 16.48 -10.12
C MET A 58 -3.89 17.82 -10.48
N PHE A 59 -2.60 17.99 -10.20
CA PHE A 59 -1.82 19.10 -10.73
C PHE A 59 -1.36 18.77 -12.14
N ARG A 60 -1.63 19.65 -13.09
CA ARG A 60 -1.30 19.47 -14.52
C ARG A 60 -0.29 20.48 -15.01
N GLY A 61 0.64 20.03 -15.83
CA GLY A 61 1.65 20.85 -16.48
C GLY A 61 1.20 21.47 -17.80
N GLN A 62 2.15 22.08 -18.50
CA GLN A 62 1.89 22.84 -19.72
C GLN A 62 1.29 22.01 -20.87
N ARG A 63 1.65 20.71 -20.97
CA ARG A 63 1.11 19.79 -21.99
C ARG A 63 -0.09 18.98 -21.49
N ASN A 64 -0.76 19.48 -20.46
CA ASN A 64 -1.84 18.78 -19.76
C ASN A 64 -1.40 17.44 -19.13
N ASP A 65 -0.09 17.23 -18.98
CA ASP A 65 0.48 16.09 -18.31
C ASP A 65 0.18 16.14 -16.81
N VAL A 66 -0.10 14.98 -16.21
CA VAL A 66 -0.37 14.90 -14.78
C VAL A 66 0.94 14.89 -14.01
N LEU A 67 1.21 15.96 -13.28
CA LEU A 67 2.40 16.13 -12.45
C LEU A 67 2.30 15.41 -11.11
N TYR A 68 1.11 15.48 -10.50
CA TYR A 68 0.83 14.92 -9.19
C TYR A 68 -0.65 14.58 -9.05
N VAL A 69 -0.95 13.49 -8.37
CA VAL A 69 -2.29 13.07 -7.95
C VAL A 69 -2.31 13.03 -6.42
N GLY A 70 -3.41 13.49 -5.83
CA GLY A 70 -3.62 13.41 -4.39
C GLY A 70 -5.09 13.35 -4.03
N LYS A 71 -5.40 12.75 -2.87
CA LYS A 71 -6.75 12.70 -2.29
C LYS A 71 -6.97 13.77 -1.23
N ALA A 72 -8.22 14.10 -0.97
CA ALA A 72 -8.62 15.01 0.09
C ALA A 72 -9.99 14.65 0.66
N THR A 73 -10.22 15.01 1.93
CA THR A 73 -11.54 15.09 2.55
C THR A 73 -12.26 16.39 2.17
N ASN A 74 -11.48 17.42 1.84
CA ASN A 74 -11.91 18.71 1.35
C ASN A 74 -10.92 19.15 0.28
N LEU A 75 -11.32 19.04 -0.98
CA LEU A 75 -10.48 19.32 -2.15
C LEU A 75 -9.91 20.73 -2.10
N ARG A 76 -10.77 21.75 -1.89
CA ARG A 76 -10.35 23.14 -1.86
C ARG A 76 -9.32 23.43 -0.77
N GLN A 77 -9.61 23.03 0.46
CA GLN A 77 -8.72 23.25 1.59
C GLN A 77 -7.36 22.54 1.35
N ARG A 78 -7.39 21.30 0.86
CA ARG A 78 -6.19 20.52 0.62
C ARG A 78 -5.30 21.11 -0.46
N VAL A 79 -5.87 21.51 -1.60
CA VAL A 79 -5.08 22.10 -2.70
C VAL A 79 -4.51 23.45 -2.29
N ARG A 80 -5.28 24.27 -1.58
CA ARG A 80 -4.78 25.57 -1.07
C ARG A 80 -3.65 25.42 -0.06
N SER A 81 -3.63 24.35 0.73
CA SER A 81 -2.56 24.11 1.70
C SER A 81 -1.15 23.95 1.08
N TYR A 82 -1.05 23.64 -0.21
CA TYR A 82 0.24 23.61 -0.92
C TYR A 82 0.88 25.00 -1.10
N PHE A 83 0.10 26.06 -1.03
CA PHE A 83 0.55 27.45 -1.11
C PHE A 83 0.87 28.05 0.27
N GLY A 84 0.72 27.27 1.33
CA GLY A 84 1.15 27.64 2.67
C GLY A 84 2.60 27.22 2.94
N SER A 85 2.90 27.00 4.22
CA SER A 85 4.21 26.53 4.68
C SER A 85 4.41 25.04 4.44
N ASP A 86 4.29 24.57 3.19
CA ASP A 86 4.55 23.17 2.85
C ASP A 86 6.03 23.01 2.46
N ASP A 87 6.88 22.71 3.45
CA ASP A 87 8.34 22.57 3.31
C ASP A 87 8.79 21.31 2.57
N ARG A 88 7.86 20.49 2.07
CA ARG A 88 8.23 19.31 1.31
C ARG A 88 8.98 19.68 0.03
N ARG A 89 10.22 19.22 -0.08
CA ARG A 89 11.16 19.54 -1.17
C ARG A 89 10.57 19.47 -2.59
N LYS A 90 9.54 18.66 -2.80
CA LYS A 90 8.90 18.48 -4.11
C LYS A 90 7.85 19.53 -4.44
N VAL A 91 7.29 20.23 -3.44
CA VAL A 91 6.11 21.11 -3.64
C VAL A 91 6.48 22.35 -4.44
N GLY A 92 7.55 23.04 -4.10
CA GLY A 92 7.98 24.23 -4.82
C GLY A 92 8.18 24.00 -6.33
N PRO A 93 8.99 23.00 -6.76
CA PRO A 93 9.12 22.66 -8.17
C PRO A 93 7.80 22.29 -8.83
N MET A 94 6.98 21.46 -8.19
CA MET A 94 5.68 21.04 -8.69
C MET A 94 4.75 22.24 -8.96
N LEU A 95 4.64 23.17 -8.01
CA LEU A 95 3.80 24.37 -8.17
C LEU A 95 4.31 25.31 -9.27
N ARG A 96 5.63 25.43 -9.45
CA ARG A 96 6.19 26.22 -10.57
C ARG A 96 5.73 25.68 -11.92
N GLU A 97 5.71 24.38 -12.10
CA GLU A 97 5.34 23.72 -13.35
C GLU A 97 3.82 23.61 -13.56
N THR A 98 3.04 23.69 -12.48
CA THR A 98 1.58 23.57 -12.54
C THR A 98 0.98 24.73 -13.36
N GLN A 99 0.13 24.37 -14.31
CA GLN A 99 -0.65 25.31 -15.14
C GLN A 99 -2.15 25.24 -14.84
N SER A 100 -2.64 24.09 -14.38
CA SER A 100 -4.04 23.90 -13.99
C SER A 100 -4.17 22.85 -12.89
N VAL A 101 -5.30 22.89 -12.20
CA VAL A 101 -5.73 21.87 -11.24
C VAL A 101 -7.06 21.32 -11.71
N THR A 102 -7.12 20.00 -11.88
CA THR A 102 -8.38 19.29 -12.14
C THR A 102 -8.73 18.43 -10.95
N HIS A 103 -10.00 18.09 -10.79
CA HIS A 103 -10.46 17.27 -9.67
C HIS A 103 -11.53 16.27 -10.12
N LEU A 104 -11.69 15.25 -9.31
CA LEU A 104 -12.83 14.34 -9.31
C LEU A 104 -13.48 14.45 -7.94
N ASP A 105 -14.74 14.82 -7.96
CA ASP A 105 -15.57 14.95 -6.79
C ASP A 105 -16.14 13.57 -6.45
N LEU A 106 -15.91 13.06 -5.26
CA LEU A 106 -16.21 11.69 -4.88
C LEU A 106 -17.06 11.64 -3.61
N PRO A 107 -17.87 10.59 -3.43
CA PRO A 107 -18.84 10.54 -2.34
C PRO A 107 -18.18 10.49 -0.95
N ASP A 108 -17.04 9.84 -0.84
CA ASP A 108 -16.36 9.59 0.43
C ASP A 108 -14.83 9.47 0.29
N VAL A 109 -14.17 9.41 1.44
CA VAL A 109 -12.69 9.37 1.53
C VAL A 109 -12.13 8.01 1.07
N LEU A 110 -12.85 6.91 1.29
CA LEU A 110 -12.39 5.58 0.87
C LEU A 110 -12.38 5.48 -0.64
N THR A 111 -13.45 5.94 -1.29
CA THR A 111 -13.52 6.04 -2.75
C THR A 111 -12.40 6.92 -3.30
N ALA A 112 -12.13 8.06 -2.66
CA ALA A 112 -11.03 8.93 -3.05
C ALA A 112 -9.67 8.24 -2.92
N GLU A 113 -9.46 7.42 -1.90
CA GLU A 113 -8.21 6.66 -1.69
C GLU A 113 -8.01 5.60 -2.78
N VAL A 114 -9.05 4.85 -3.12
CA VAL A 114 -9.00 3.84 -4.18
C VAL A 114 -8.74 4.48 -5.53
N ILE A 115 -9.45 5.56 -5.86
CA ILE A 115 -9.29 6.27 -7.14
C ILE A 115 -7.93 6.95 -7.24
N GLU A 116 -7.43 7.57 -6.17
CA GLU A 116 -6.06 8.10 -6.11
C GLU A 116 -5.03 7.01 -6.46
N SER A 117 -5.12 5.85 -5.80
CA SER A 117 -4.19 4.74 -6.01
C SER A 117 -4.22 4.24 -7.46
N ARG A 118 -5.41 4.10 -8.05
CA ARG A 118 -5.58 3.69 -9.45
C ARG A 118 -5.02 4.71 -10.44
N LEU A 119 -5.25 6.00 -10.19
CA LEU A 119 -4.72 7.08 -11.02
C LEU A 119 -3.20 7.16 -10.94
N ILE A 120 -2.62 7.03 -9.73
CA ILE A 120 -1.16 7.02 -9.56
C ILE A 120 -0.53 5.85 -10.32
N ALA A 121 -1.10 4.65 -10.18
CA ALA A 121 -0.59 3.45 -10.85
C ALA A 121 -0.70 3.54 -12.39
N ARG A 122 -1.77 4.17 -12.91
CA ARG A 122 -2.01 4.31 -14.35
C ARG A 122 -1.20 5.43 -14.98
N LEU A 123 -1.08 6.58 -14.30
CA LEU A 123 -0.51 7.80 -14.87
C LEU A 123 0.97 7.98 -14.52
N LEU A 124 1.46 7.30 -13.49
CA LEU A 124 2.84 7.35 -13.00
C LEU A 124 3.35 8.80 -12.84
N PRO A 125 2.64 9.68 -12.11
CA PRO A 125 2.98 11.09 -12.06
C PRO A 125 4.35 11.31 -11.42
N ARG A 126 5.18 12.16 -12.01
CA ARG A 126 6.59 12.33 -11.62
C ARG A 126 6.81 12.87 -10.18
N TYR A 127 5.82 13.54 -9.61
CA TYR A 127 5.88 14.03 -8.24
C TYR A 127 5.23 13.09 -7.21
N ASN A 128 4.60 11.99 -7.64
CA ASN A 128 4.22 10.90 -6.75
C ASN A 128 5.39 9.91 -6.61
N ARG A 129 5.69 9.50 -5.38
CA ARG A 129 6.67 8.44 -5.09
C ARG A 129 5.99 7.15 -4.64
N ALA A 130 5.02 7.26 -3.74
CA ALA A 130 4.21 6.13 -3.31
C ALA A 130 3.20 5.74 -4.41
N GLY A 131 2.90 4.45 -4.55
CA GLY A 131 1.92 3.94 -5.51
C GLY A 131 2.38 3.83 -6.97
N THR A 132 3.58 4.35 -7.32
CA THR A 132 4.12 4.28 -8.70
C THR A 132 4.84 2.99 -9.01
N ARG A 133 5.17 2.17 -7.99
CA ARG A 133 5.95 0.94 -8.13
C ARG A 133 5.11 -0.28 -7.76
N VAL A 134 4.13 -0.58 -8.58
CA VAL A 134 3.28 -1.79 -8.41
C VAL A 134 4.05 -3.09 -8.63
N ASP A 135 5.16 -3.04 -9.35
CA ASP A 135 6.07 -4.16 -9.60
C ASP A 135 6.90 -4.59 -8.37
N MET A 136 6.85 -3.82 -7.28
CA MET A 136 7.58 -4.16 -6.04
C MET A 136 6.95 -5.29 -5.25
N TYR A 137 5.66 -5.50 -5.42
CA TYR A 137 4.96 -6.54 -4.67
C TYR A 137 5.43 -7.94 -5.05
N CYS A 138 5.48 -8.80 -4.06
CA CYS A 138 5.90 -10.19 -4.21
C CYS A 138 5.15 -11.09 -3.23
N TYR A 139 5.33 -12.38 -3.39
CA TYR A 139 4.69 -13.41 -2.58
C TYR A 139 5.74 -14.39 -2.06
N VAL A 140 5.50 -14.94 -0.88
CA VAL A 140 6.17 -16.16 -0.43
C VAL A 140 5.37 -17.33 -0.96
N ARG A 141 6.03 -18.24 -1.69
CA ARG A 141 5.44 -19.45 -2.25
C ARG A 141 6.04 -20.68 -1.58
N LEU A 142 5.19 -21.61 -1.16
CA LEU A 142 5.54 -23.00 -0.84
C LEU A 142 5.19 -23.87 -2.04
N ASP A 143 6.20 -24.53 -2.61
CA ASP A 143 6.08 -25.33 -3.84
C ASP A 143 5.62 -26.75 -3.53
N VAL A 144 4.33 -26.93 -3.27
CA VAL A 144 3.72 -28.22 -2.85
C VAL A 144 3.59 -29.24 -3.98
N ASP A 145 3.89 -28.86 -5.23
CA ASP A 145 3.79 -29.76 -6.39
C ASP A 145 5.04 -30.61 -6.59
N THR A 146 6.06 -30.40 -5.78
CA THR A 146 7.31 -31.15 -5.80
C THR A 146 7.38 -32.11 -4.61
N PRO A 147 8.10 -33.23 -4.70
CA PRO A 147 8.28 -34.16 -3.58
C PRO A 147 8.93 -33.52 -2.36
N TRP A 148 9.73 -32.48 -2.59
CA TRP A 148 10.49 -31.76 -1.58
C TRP A 148 10.20 -30.26 -1.64
N PRO A 149 9.03 -29.83 -1.17
CA PRO A 149 8.62 -28.44 -1.18
C PRO A 149 9.62 -27.52 -0.49
N ARG A 150 9.73 -26.29 -1.00
CA ARG A 150 10.53 -25.23 -0.37
C ARG A 150 9.85 -23.87 -0.44
N LEU A 151 10.27 -22.97 0.43
CA LEU A 151 9.86 -21.58 0.35
C LEU A 151 10.69 -20.82 -0.68
N SER A 152 10.02 -19.92 -1.40
CA SER A 152 10.67 -19.03 -2.38
C SER A 152 9.90 -17.72 -2.50
N VAL A 153 10.61 -16.66 -2.93
CA VAL A 153 9.97 -15.38 -3.25
C VAL A 153 9.64 -15.35 -4.74
N VAL A 154 8.38 -15.12 -5.06
CA VAL A 154 7.88 -14.99 -6.44
C VAL A 154 7.21 -13.65 -6.63
N LYS A 155 7.23 -13.11 -7.86
CA LYS A 155 6.55 -11.85 -8.19
C LYS A 155 5.04 -12.03 -8.30
N ASN A 156 4.63 -13.07 -9.00
CA ASN A 156 3.23 -13.36 -9.24
C ASN A 156 2.85 -14.71 -8.62
N PRO A 157 1.67 -14.83 -8.01
CA PRO A 157 1.18 -16.11 -7.56
C PRO A 157 0.92 -17.00 -8.79
N SER A 158 1.36 -18.25 -8.71
CA SER A 158 1.05 -19.27 -9.71
C SER A 158 -0.26 -19.96 -9.36
N ARG A 159 -0.84 -20.70 -10.32
CA ARG A 159 -2.04 -21.52 -10.07
C ARG A 159 -1.80 -22.66 -9.09
N THR A 160 -0.55 -23.04 -8.93
CA THR A 160 -0.11 -24.14 -8.07
C THR A 160 0.77 -23.64 -6.94
N GLY A 161 0.74 -24.36 -5.82
CA GLY A 161 1.46 -23.98 -4.61
C GLY A 161 0.63 -23.12 -3.64
N VAL A 162 1.17 -22.94 -2.45
CA VAL A 162 0.58 -22.10 -1.41
C VAL A 162 1.30 -20.74 -1.38
N HIS A 163 0.56 -19.66 -1.38
CA HIS A 163 1.11 -18.30 -1.47
C HIS A 163 0.69 -17.45 -0.28
N LEU A 164 1.62 -16.68 0.24
CA LEU A 164 1.37 -15.63 1.24
C LEU A 164 1.78 -14.28 0.68
N GLY A 165 0.86 -13.35 0.61
CA GLY A 165 1.06 -12.00 0.09
C GLY A 165 -0.26 -11.38 -0.35
N PRO A 166 -0.21 -10.20 -0.97
CA PRO A 166 0.95 -9.45 -1.47
C PRO A 166 1.80 -8.83 -0.36
N LEU A 167 3.11 -8.88 -0.54
CA LEU A 167 4.09 -8.28 0.36
C LEU A 167 4.74 -7.06 -0.30
N PRO A 168 5.00 -5.97 0.46
CA PRO A 168 5.41 -4.70 -0.12
C PRO A 168 6.85 -4.69 -0.67
N SER A 169 7.67 -5.69 -0.34
CA SER A 169 9.05 -5.77 -0.82
C SER A 169 9.61 -7.19 -0.71
N ARG A 170 10.67 -7.44 -1.51
CA ARG A 170 11.44 -8.69 -1.41
C ARG A 170 12.08 -8.86 -0.03
N SER A 171 12.53 -7.77 0.60
CA SER A 171 13.10 -7.81 1.96
C SER A 171 12.06 -8.31 2.98
N MET A 172 10.83 -7.83 2.91
CA MET A 172 9.74 -8.30 3.77
C MET A 172 9.46 -9.79 3.54
N ALA A 173 9.41 -10.24 2.27
CA ALA A 173 9.22 -11.63 1.94
C ALA A 173 10.36 -12.52 2.47
N THR A 174 11.59 -12.04 2.43
CA THR A 174 12.75 -12.73 3.00
C THR A 174 12.62 -12.87 4.51
N LEU A 175 12.24 -11.80 5.23
CA LEU A 175 11.99 -11.88 6.68
C LEU A 175 10.89 -12.90 7.04
N VAL A 176 9.82 -12.97 6.24
CA VAL A 176 8.76 -13.98 6.43
C VAL A 176 9.29 -15.40 6.22
N ILE A 177 10.09 -15.62 5.18
CA ILE A 177 10.73 -16.92 4.94
C ILE A 177 11.66 -17.28 6.10
N GLU A 178 12.48 -16.34 6.58
CA GLU A 178 13.37 -16.56 7.72
C GLU A 178 12.59 -16.85 9.01
N ALA A 179 11.45 -16.19 9.22
CA ALA A 179 10.57 -16.49 10.34
C ALA A 179 10.11 -17.96 10.32
N ILE A 180 9.60 -18.44 9.18
CA ILE A 180 9.16 -19.81 9.03
C ILE A 180 10.35 -20.78 9.15
N HIS A 181 11.48 -20.50 8.52
CA HIS A 181 12.69 -21.34 8.60
C HIS A 181 13.32 -21.39 10.01
N THR A 182 12.99 -20.45 10.90
CA THR A 182 13.44 -20.51 12.30
C THR A 182 12.67 -21.57 13.09
N ALA A 183 11.43 -21.84 12.69
CA ALA A 183 10.53 -22.77 13.37
C ALA A 183 10.37 -24.11 12.63
N VAL A 184 10.58 -24.14 11.31
CA VAL A 184 10.28 -25.27 10.44
C VAL A 184 11.54 -25.66 9.64
N PRO A 185 12.03 -26.90 9.76
CA PRO A 185 13.30 -27.32 9.17
C PRO A 185 13.20 -27.69 7.67
N LEU A 186 12.51 -26.87 6.87
CA LEU A 186 12.47 -27.08 5.42
C LEU A 186 13.84 -26.86 4.78
N ARG A 187 14.09 -27.54 3.66
CA ARG A 187 15.29 -27.30 2.86
C ARG A 187 15.40 -25.84 2.41
N ARG A 188 16.62 -25.30 2.46
CA ARG A 188 16.94 -23.92 2.07
C ARG A 188 17.61 -23.82 0.71
N CYS A 189 18.11 -24.96 0.19
CA CYS A 189 18.82 -25.00 -1.08
C CYS A 189 17.88 -24.71 -2.29
N SER A 190 18.45 -24.19 -3.38
CA SER A 190 17.76 -23.93 -4.63
C SER A 190 17.79 -25.10 -5.62
N ALA A 191 18.40 -26.22 -5.25
CA ALA A 191 18.48 -27.40 -6.09
C ALA A 191 17.11 -27.85 -6.60
N ARG A 192 17.02 -28.22 -7.87
CA ARG A 192 15.80 -28.78 -8.47
C ARG A 192 15.71 -30.26 -8.14
N LEU A 193 14.85 -30.60 -7.19
CA LEU A 193 14.59 -31.97 -6.75
C LEU A 193 13.26 -32.40 -7.41
N GLY A 194 13.35 -33.01 -8.58
CA GLY A 194 12.17 -33.53 -9.31
C GLY A 194 11.63 -34.84 -8.73
N ARG A 195 10.54 -35.37 -9.32
CA ARG A 195 9.92 -36.65 -8.89
C ARG A 195 10.87 -37.84 -8.94
N ASN A 196 11.82 -37.82 -9.87
CA ASN A 196 12.81 -38.85 -10.06
C ASN A 196 14.13 -38.60 -9.33
N HIS A 197 14.14 -37.60 -8.42
CA HIS A 197 15.34 -37.33 -7.64
C HIS A 197 15.65 -38.51 -6.74
N ARG A 198 16.86 -39.04 -6.92
CA ARG A 198 17.43 -40.04 -6.00
C ARG A 198 18.42 -39.31 -5.10
N ALA A 199 18.34 -39.59 -3.83
CA ALA A 199 19.32 -39.11 -2.89
C ALA A 199 20.69 -39.73 -3.23
N ASP A 200 21.73 -38.91 -3.13
CA ASP A 200 23.10 -39.34 -3.27
C ASP A 200 23.76 -39.30 -1.89
N PRO A 201 24.02 -40.47 -1.27
CA PRO A 201 24.66 -40.54 0.05
C PRO A 201 26.03 -39.86 0.12
N ASP A 202 26.73 -39.78 -1.02
CA ASP A 202 28.05 -39.15 -1.13
C ASP A 202 27.95 -37.65 -1.39
N ALA A 203 26.73 -37.13 -1.65
CA ALA A 203 26.53 -35.68 -1.83
C ALA A 203 26.83 -34.91 -0.55
N ALA A 204 27.52 -33.81 -0.70
CA ALA A 204 27.82 -32.94 0.44
C ALA A 204 26.51 -32.42 1.06
N VAL A 205 26.36 -32.68 2.35
CA VAL A 205 25.26 -32.15 3.16
C VAL A 205 25.37 -30.63 3.21
N CYS A 206 24.30 -29.92 2.90
CA CYS A 206 24.32 -28.45 2.91
C CYS A 206 24.55 -27.91 4.34
N SER A 207 25.18 -26.73 4.47
CA SER A 207 25.53 -26.14 5.76
C SER A 207 24.34 -25.98 6.72
N ALA A 208 23.16 -25.68 6.20
CA ALA A 208 21.96 -25.57 7.02
C ALA A 208 21.54 -26.93 7.64
N ALA A 209 21.75 -28.02 6.92
CA ALA A 209 21.47 -29.36 7.46
C ALA A 209 22.58 -29.82 8.41
N GLN A 210 23.83 -29.50 8.14
CA GLN A 210 24.94 -29.74 9.06
C GLN A 210 24.73 -29.06 10.43
N LEU A 211 24.13 -27.87 10.41
CA LEU A 211 23.76 -27.13 11.63
C LEU A 211 22.46 -27.62 12.27
N GLY A 212 21.79 -28.63 11.73
CA GLY A 212 20.53 -29.17 12.25
C GLY A 212 19.32 -28.25 12.08
N VAL A 213 19.42 -27.19 11.25
CA VAL A 213 18.34 -26.19 11.05
C VAL A 213 17.56 -26.39 9.76
N ALA A 214 17.85 -27.44 9.00
CA ALA A 214 17.12 -27.83 7.81
C ALA A 214 17.27 -29.32 7.52
N LEU A 215 16.26 -29.93 6.93
CA LEU A 215 16.34 -31.29 6.40
C LEU A 215 16.95 -31.26 4.99
N CYS A 216 17.84 -32.21 4.68
CA CYS A 216 18.52 -32.28 3.38
C CYS A 216 18.07 -33.51 2.59
N PRO A 217 17.16 -33.38 1.63
CA PRO A 217 16.75 -34.50 0.79
C PRO A 217 17.83 -34.99 -0.18
N SER A 218 18.78 -34.11 -0.54
CA SER A 218 19.81 -34.45 -1.55
C SER A 218 20.79 -35.49 -1.05
N SER A 219 21.14 -35.49 0.23
CA SER A 219 22.06 -36.44 0.84
C SER A 219 21.36 -37.72 1.36
N GLY A 220 20.05 -37.84 1.22
CA GLY A 220 19.29 -38.97 1.76
C GLY A 220 19.10 -38.96 3.28
N THR A 221 19.56 -37.93 3.97
CA THR A 221 19.44 -37.85 5.44
C THR A 221 18.06 -37.37 5.90
N ALA A 222 17.21 -36.86 4.99
CA ALA A 222 15.86 -36.42 5.31
C ALA A 222 14.87 -37.59 5.20
N ASP A 223 14.20 -37.94 6.30
CA ASP A 223 13.04 -38.83 6.26
C ASP A 223 11.86 -38.16 5.53
N PRO A 224 11.26 -38.81 4.51
CA PRO A 224 10.12 -38.27 3.78
C PRO A 224 8.90 -37.95 4.69
N ALA A 225 8.65 -38.77 5.71
CA ALA A 225 7.52 -38.56 6.63
C ALA A 225 7.76 -37.33 7.53
N GLU A 226 8.97 -37.19 8.06
CA GLU A 226 9.38 -36.00 8.83
C GLU A 226 9.30 -34.74 7.98
N TYR A 227 9.76 -34.82 6.72
CA TYR A 227 9.69 -33.69 5.80
C TYR A 227 8.25 -33.30 5.48
N ALA A 228 7.35 -34.27 5.31
CA ALA A 228 5.92 -33.99 5.08
C ALA A 228 5.28 -33.23 6.26
N VAL A 229 5.63 -33.58 7.49
CA VAL A 229 5.19 -32.86 8.70
C VAL A 229 5.71 -31.42 8.69
N ALA A 230 6.98 -31.21 8.33
CA ALA A 230 7.53 -29.85 8.19
C ALA A 230 6.81 -29.03 7.11
N VAL A 231 6.45 -29.65 5.98
CA VAL A 231 5.66 -29.02 4.91
C VAL A 231 4.29 -28.57 5.40
N GLU A 232 3.58 -29.41 6.18
CA GLU A 232 2.27 -29.03 6.71
C GLU A 232 2.37 -27.90 7.75
N HIS A 233 3.42 -27.87 8.56
CA HIS A 233 3.67 -26.72 9.45
C HIS A 233 3.92 -25.45 8.66
N ALA A 234 4.70 -25.50 7.59
CA ALA A 234 4.92 -24.35 6.72
C ALA A 234 3.64 -23.91 6.00
N ARG A 235 2.83 -24.87 5.53
CA ARG A 235 1.52 -24.59 4.91
C ARG A 235 0.61 -23.86 5.90
N ALA A 236 0.48 -24.35 7.12
CA ALA A 236 -0.32 -23.73 8.17
C ALA A 236 0.15 -22.30 8.48
N ALA A 237 1.47 -22.08 8.52
CA ALA A 237 2.06 -20.75 8.73
C ALA A 237 1.75 -19.76 7.61
N LEU A 238 1.52 -20.23 6.36
CA LEU A 238 1.17 -19.39 5.22
C LEU A 238 -0.34 -19.16 5.09
N THR A 239 -1.18 -20.06 5.59
CA THR A 239 -2.64 -20.06 5.36
C THR A 239 -3.48 -19.57 6.54
N GLY A 240 -2.96 -18.66 7.36
CA GLY A 240 -3.73 -18.01 8.43
C GLY A 240 -3.67 -18.73 9.80
N ARG A 241 -2.84 -19.73 9.97
CA ARG A 241 -2.60 -20.41 11.26
C ARG A 241 -1.17 -20.20 11.76
N PRO A 242 -0.80 -18.96 12.10
CA PRO A 242 0.60 -18.63 12.43
C PRO A 242 1.05 -19.10 13.80
N HIS A 243 0.14 -19.62 14.65
CA HIS A 243 0.39 -19.84 16.08
C HIS A 243 1.66 -20.64 16.35
N GLY A 244 1.88 -21.78 15.68
CA GLY A 244 3.08 -22.58 15.90
C GLY A 244 4.39 -21.83 15.66
N VAL A 245 4.49 -21.14 14.53
CA VAL A 245 5.68 -20.32 14.20
C VAL A 245 5.77 -19.10 15.12
N ALA A 246 4.63 -18.44 15.40
CA ALA A 246 4.60 -17.26 16.25
C ALA A 246 5.04 -17.56 17.69
N THR A 247 4.56 -18.64 18.29
CA THR A 247 4.93 -19.06 19.64
C THR A 247 6.43 -19.35 19.71
N LEU A 248 6.96 -20.15 18.78
CA LEU A 248 8.39 -20.49 18.77
C LEU A 248 9.30 -19.25 18.62
N LEU A 249 8.90 -18.31 17.76
CA LEU A 249 9.65 -17.05 17.60
C LEU A 249 9.55 -16.17 18.84
N HIS A 250 8.37 -16.09 19.45
CA HIS A 250 8.17 -15.35 20.71
C HIS A 250 9.05 -15.90 21.83
N ASP A 251 9.01 -17.22 22.06
CA ASP A 251 9.78 -17.87 23.12
C ASP A 251 11.27 -17.73 22.88
N ARG A 252 11.71 -17.84 21.61
CA ARG A 252 13.10 -17.58 21.24
C ARG A 252 13.51 -16.12 21.52
N MET A 253 12.65 -15.17 21.15
CA MET A 253 12.90 -13.75 21.40
C MET A 253 13.06 -13.46 22.89
N MET A 254 12.15 -14.00 23.72
CA MET A 254 12.19 -13.82 25.18
C MET A 254 13.44 -14.45 25.80
N ARG A 255 13.82 -15.65 25.35
CA ARG A 255 15.04 -16.31 25.82
C ARG A 255 16.28 -15.51 25.46
N LEU A 256 16.41 -15.03 24.21
CA LEU A 256 17.52 -14.21 23.77
C LEU A 256 17.60 -12.89 24.54
N ALA A 257 16.47 -12.27 24.85
CA ALA A 257 16.42 -11.05 25.67
C ALA A 257 16.88 -11.34 27.13
N HIS A 258 16.48 -12.47 27.71
CA HIS A 258 16.93 -12.88 29.02
C HIS A 258 18.46 -13.17 29.05
N GLU A 259 18.99 -13.70 27.96
CA GLU A 259 20.42 -13.93 27.77
C GLU A 259 21.18 -12.63 27.42
N GLN A 260 20.52 -11.46 27.45
CA GLN A 260 21.06 -10.13 27.06
C GLN A 260 21.57 -10.04 25.62
N ARG A 261 21.15 -10.94 24.74
CA ARG A 261 21.45 -10.96 23.32
C ARG A 261 20.44 -10.09 22.56
N PHE A 262 20.43 -8.80 22.85
CA PHE A 262 19.38 -7.87 22.42
C PHE A 262 19.30 -7.69 20.90
N GLU A 263 20.41 -7.73 20.19
CA GLU A 263 20.40 -7.63 18.72
C GLU A 263 19.70 -8.84 18.06
N GLU A 264 19.97 -10.04 18.57
CA GLU A 264 19.34 -11.25 18.06
C GLU A 264 17.87 -11.34 18.47
N ALA A 265 17.53 -10.87 19.66
CA ALA A 265 16.15 -10.72 20.11
C ALA A 265 15.39 -9.74 19.21
N ALA A 266 15.99 -8.59 18.87
CA ALA A 266 15.41 -7.60 17.96
C ALA A 266 15.20 -8.20 16.54
N ALA A 267 16.19 -8.90 15.99
CA ALA A 267 16.06 -9.58 14.70
C ALA A 267 14.93 -10.64 14.72
N THR A 268 14.78 -11.36 15.84
CA THR A 268 13.71 -12.35 16.02
C THR A 268 12.34 -11.68 16.12
N ARG A 269 12.24 -10.55 16.84
CA ARG A 269 11.04 -9.70 16.89
C ARG A 269 10.63 -9.21 15.51
N ASP A 270 11.59 -8.76 14.71
CA ASP A 270 11.33 -8.22 13.38
C ASP A 270 10.82 -9.32 12.42
N ARG A 271 11.35 -10.53 12.51
CA ARG A 271 10.85 -11.71 11.79
C ARG A 271 9.42 -12.06 12.23
N LEU A 272 9.16 -12.09 13.53
CA LEU A 272 7.82 -12.34 14.08
C LEU A 272 6.81 -11.30 13.58
N GLY A 273 7.17 -10.01 13.68
CA GLY A 273 6.33 -8.90 13.22
C GLY A 273 6.03 -8.97 11.71
N ALA A 274 7.05 -9.30 10.90
CA ALA A 274 6.88 -9.47 9.46
C ALA A 274 5.92 -10.62 9.13
N HIS A 275 6.07 -11.77 9.79
CA HIS A 275 5.20 -12.93 9.57
C HIS A 275 3.76 -12.66 9.99
N LEU A 276 3.52 -12.17 11.21
CA LEU A 276 2.17 -11.87 11.69
C LEU A 276 1.48 -10.79 10.85
N GLY A 277 2.21 -9.75 10.47
CA GLY A 277 1.70 -8.69 9.61
C GLY A 277 1.33 -9.19 8.22
N ALA A 278 2.14 -10.10 7.65
CA ALA A 278 1.86 -10.73 6.36
C ALA A 278 0.61 -11.61 6.40
N VAL A 279 0.50 -12.48 7.40
CA VAL A 279 -0.65 -13.38 7.58
C VAL A 279 -1.93 -12.58 7.81
N ARG A 280 -1.89 -11.57 8.69
CA ARG A 280 -3.06 -10.70 8.94
C ARG A 280 -3.55 -10.04 7.66
N ARG A 281 -2.63 -9.48 6.86
CA ARG A 281 -2.98 -8.87 5.57
C ARG A 281 -3.58 -9.89 4.61
N HIS A 282 -2.99 -11.07 4.50
CA HIS A 282 -3.48 -12.14 3.64
C HIS A 282 -4.90 -12.56 4.00
N VAL A 283 -5.17 -12.79 5.28
CA VAL A 283 -6.51 -13.15 5.79
C VAL A 283 -7.53 -12.05 5.48
N HIS A 284 -7.18 -10.77 5.66
CA HIS A 284 -8.09 -9.67 5.32
C HIS A 284 -8.39 -9.60 3.81
N VAL A 285 -7.37 -9.73 2.97
CA VAL A 285 -7.55 -9.71 1.50
C VAL A 285 -8.37 -10.91 1.05
N ASP A 286 -8.12 -12.09 1.62
CA ASP A 286 -8.85 -13.30 1.28
C ASP A 286 -10.32 -13.25 1.75
N ALA A 287 -10.56 -12.71 2.94
CA ALA A 287 -11.92 -12.46 3.44
C ALA A 287 -12.69 -11.50 2.52
N LEU A 288 -12.07 -10.40 2.09
CA LEU A 288 -12.69 -9.46 1.15
C LEU A 288 -12.99 -10.10 -0.21
N ARG A 289 -12.09 -10.95 -0.70
CA ARG A 289 -12.29 -11.69 -1.96
C ARG A 289 -13.42 -12.71 -1.87
N SER A 290 -13.50 -13.40 -0.72
CA SER A 290 -14.49 -14.44 -0.47
C SER A 290 -15.87 -13.87 -0.17
N ALA A 291 -15.97 -12.62 0.25
CA ALA A 291 -17.24 -11.94 0.55
C ALA A 291 -18.13 -11.74 -0.70
N GLY A 292 -17.57 -11.92 -1.92
CA GLY A 292 -18.31 -11.68 -3.15
C GLY A 292 -18.65 -10.20 -3.33
N THR A 293 -19.87 -9.92 -3.79
CA THR A 293 -20.38 -8.54 -3.93
C THR A 293 -20.96 -8.06 -2.61
N ALA A 294 -20.48 -6.93 -2.12
CA ALA A 294 -20.95 -6.27 -0.91
C ALA A 294 -21.18 -4.78 -1.14
N GLU A 295 -22.16 -4.24 -0.44
CA GLU A 295 -22.40 -2.81 -0.36
C GLU A 295 -21.80 -2.28 0.95
N LEU A 296 -20.95 -1.26 0.85
CA LEU A 296 -20.41 -0.53 2.00
C LEU A 296 -21.00 0.86 2.03
N SER A 297 -21.68 1.20 3.11
CA SER A 297 -22.25 2.53 3.32
C SER A 297 -21.37 3.34 4.26
N PHE A 298 -20.86 4.48 3.79
CA PHE A 298 -20.21 5.50 4.59
C PHE A 298 -21.13 6.74 4.64
N GLY A 299 -21.95 6.83 5.69
CA GLY A 299 -23.05 7.79 5.74
C GLY A 299 -24.10 7.44 4.68
N ASP A 300 -24.51 8.45 3.89
CA ASP A 300 -25.56 8.30 2.86
C ASP A 300 -25.02 7.86 1.49
N SER A 301 -23.77 7.48 1.41
CA SER A 301 -23.10 7.18 0.14
C SER A 301 -22.75 5.69 0.05
N PRO A 302 -23.55 4.89 -0.67
CA PRO A 302 -23.23 3.47 -0.89
C PRO A 302 -22.12 3.30 -1.91
N SER A 303 -21.16 2.45 -1.58
CA SER A 303 -20.09 1.98 -2.46
C SER A 303 -20.21 0.48 -2.68
N ILE A 304 -20.16 0.02 -3.93
CA ILE A 304 -20.25 -1.40 -4.26
C ILE A 304 -18.84 -1.97 -4.44
N ILE A 305 -18.57 -3.00 -3.67
CA ILE A 305 -17.32 -3.77 -3.73
C ILE A 305 -17.66 -5.17 -4.23
N ASP A 306 -16.97 -5.62 -5.28
CA ASP A 306 -17.03 -7.01 -5.74
C ASP A 306 -15.68 -7.67 -5.56
N ARG A 307 -15.65 -8.77 -4.78
CA ARG A 307 -14.43 -9.53 -4.45
C ARG A 307 -13.27 -8.65 -3.98
N GLY A 308 -13.58 -7.68 -3.13
CA GLY A 308 -12.62 -6.73 -2.60
C GLY A 308 -12.23 -5.58 -3.56
N ARG A 309 -12.89 -5.43 -4.69
CA ARG A 309 -12.67 -4.35 -5.66
C ARG A 309 -13.82 -3.37 -5.66
N LEU A 310 -13.52 -2.10 -5.51
CA LEU A 310 -14.50 -1.04 -5.68
C LEU A 310 -14.93 -0.99 -7.16
N ILE A 311 -16.20 -1.32 -7.44
CA ILE A 311 -16.77 -1.33 -8.80
C ILE A 311 -17.71 -0.15 -9.05
N ASP A 312 -18.35 0.38 -8.01
CA ASP A 312 -19.23 1.53 -8.13
C ASP A 312 -19.25 2.32 -6.82
N ALA A 313 -19.44 3.64 -6.92
CA ALA A 313 -19.62 4.54 -5.79
C ALA A 313 -20.60 5.64 -6.19
N ALA A 314 -21.72 5.74 -5.49
CA ALA A 314 -22.77 6.73 -5.77
C ALA A 314 -22.71 7.87 -4.76
N ARG A 315 -23.03 9.11 -5.20
CA ARG A 315 -23.38 10.21 -4.31
C ARG A 315 -24.83 10.11 -3.90
N SER A 316 -25.11 10.40 -2.65
CA SER A 316 -26.47 10.59 -2.16
C SER A 316 -27.13 11.73 -2.96
N GLY A 317 -28.21 11.43 -3.69
CA GLY A 317 -29.03 12.41 -4.41
C GLY A 317 -28.65 12.70 -5.87
N GLU A 318 -27.61 12.09 -6.44
CA GLU A 318 -27.29 12.23 -7.87
C GLU A 318 -27.88 11.10 -8.73
N VAL A 319 -28.60 11.50 -9.79
CA VAL A 319 -29.06 10.60 -10.86
C VAL A 319 -27.90 10.39 -11.85
N GLY A 320 -26.85 9.73 -11.40
CA GLY A 320 -25.72 9.42 -12.26
C GLY A 320 -24.56 8.84 -11.45
N ARG A 321 -24.32 7.55 -11.61
CA ARG A 321 -23.21 6.88 -10.96
C ARG A 321 -21.91 7.29 -11.64
N ALA A 322 -21.01 7.98 -10.94
CA ALA A 322 -19.66 8.17 -11.39
C ALA A 322 -18.98 6.79 -11.43
N ARG A 323 -18.81 6.24 -12.63
CA ARG A 323 -18.05 4.98 -12.78
C ARG A 323 -16.62 5.20 -12.27
N PRO A 324 -16.16 4.42 -11.29
CA PRO A 324 -14.78 4.50 -10.83
C PRO A 324 -13.85 4.29 -12.03
N VAL A 325 -12.72 4.99 -12.01
CA VAL A 325 -11.65 4.72 -12.98
C VAL A 325 -11.33 3.22 -12.88
N PRO A 326 -11.41 2.46 -13.98
CA PRO A 326 -11.14 1.03 -13.94
C PRO A 326 -9.72 0.79 -13.42
N PRO A 327 -9.48 -0.30 -12.69
CA PRO A 327 -8.13 -0.67 -12.31
C PRO A 327 -7.27 -0.79 -13.57
N PRO A 328 -5.97 -0.44 -13.50
CA PRO A 328 -5.09 -0.71 -14.62
C PRO A 328 -5.14 -2.19 -14.98
N ASP A 329 -5.01 -2.50 -16.27
CA ASP A 329 -5.08 -3.86 -16.86
C ASP A 329 -3.93 -4.79 -16.41
N THR A 330 -3.54 -4.72 -15.17
CA THR A 330 -2.76 -5.73 -14.50
C THR A 330 -3.75 -6.72 -13.93
N SER A 331 -4.18 -7.63 -14.77
CA SER A 331 -5.30 -8.53 -14.58
C SER A 331 -5.32 -9.33 -13.27
N ASP A 332 -4.29 -9.29 -12.44
CA ASP A 332 -4.20 -10.11 -11.24
C ASP A 332 -3.44 -9.49 -10.05
N SER A 333 -3.17 -8.19 -10.04
CA SER A 333 -2.51 -7.62 -8.86
C SER A 333 -3.55 -7.29 -7.77
N PRO A 334 -3.60 -8.06 -6.68
CA PRO A 334 -4.53 -7.84 -5.57
C PRO A 334 -4.24 -6.57 -4.76
N VAL A 335 -3.22 -5.81 -5.18
CA VAL A 335 -2.75 -4.59 -4.53
C VAL A 335 -3.49 -3.36 -5.02
N LEU A 336 -4.11 -3.45 -6.20
CA LEU A 336 -4.87 -2.38 -6.83
C LEU A 336 -6.39 -2.61 -6.70
N ALA A 337 -6.76 -3.63 -5.93
CA ALA A 337 -8.15 -3.92 -5.59
C ALA A 337 -8.60 -3.16 -4.35
#